data_e35cbd25ea5e4dcf6c251e96cb53520b
#
_entry.id   e35cbd25ea5e4dcf6c251e96cb53520b
#
_cell.length_a   1.000
_cell.length_b   1.000
_cell.length_c   1.000
_cell.angle_alpha   90.00
_cell.angle_beta   90.00
_cell.angle_gamma   90.00
#
_symmetry.space_group_name_H-M   'P 1'
#
loop_
_entity.id
_entity.type
_entity.pdbx_description
1 polymer ?
#
loop_
_entity_poly.entity_id
_entity_poly.type
_entity_poly.pdbx_seq_one_letter_code
_entity_poly.pdbx_strand_id
1 'polypeptide(L)'
;MMKNFVFSLLLLFPSLIFSQSNAKRVLWIGNSYTNVNDLPTLLRQLALSGGDSLIMDSNTPGGFTFASHASNAVTLQKLALNTNDFVILQAQSQEPSFPPTQVETQTFPYAQQLDSLIHVGSACAKTVFYMTWGRKYGDTQNCPNYPPLCTFEGMNDRLRWAYKQMADENEGLMSPVGMAWRASWEADSSINLWSSDNSHPSLAGSYLAACVFYATILEKNPVGLSYTAGIPTSQATFLQQIASNTVFDSLSTWNINRWDAQSSFTYNAQGNSISFTSTSQNANQYAWDFGDGQLSNEENPIHIYDGSNNSYVVQLIASGLCSSDTNAIVVQLQPNSIVEASFQNLQVFPNPANTQLTITSDNSTKIDVQVFSSTGKLVKQLHQSQSPTSLNIENLATGMYQVVCSDGRNQKTFRILKD
;
A
#
# COMPACT_ATOMS: atom_id res chain seq x y z
N MET A 1 -54.94 -46.90 -16.19
CA MET A 1 -53.76 -46.22 -16.66
C MET A 1 -53.34 -45.17 -15.62
N MET A 2 -52.43 -45.54 -14.74
CA MET A 2 -51.87 -44.65 -13.72
C MET A 2 -50.58 -44.01 -14.29
N LYS A 3 -50.53 -42.67 -14.39
CA LYS A 3 -49.34 -41.94 -14.78
C LYS A 3 -48.54 -41.65 -13.52
N ASN A 4 -47.34 -42.25 -13.42
CA ASN A 4 -46.36 -41.93 -12.39
C ASN A 4 -45.69 -40.60 -12.73
N PHE A 5 -45.84 -39.58 -11.86
CA PHE A 5 -45.05 -38.34 -11.87
C PHE A 5 -43.79 -38.58 -11.03
N VAL A 6 -42.64 -38.59 -11.69
CA VAL A 6 -41.35 -38.58 -11.00
C VAL A 6 -40.98 -37.12 -10.72
N PHE A 7 -40.99 -36.75 -9.43
CA PHE A 7 -40.48 -35.44 -8.98
C PHE A 7 -38.95 -35.55 -8.84
N SER A 8 -38.21 -34.92 -9.74
CA SER A 8 -36.77 -34.82 -9.63
C SER A 8 -36.42 -33.62 -8.72
N LEU A 9 -35.94 -33.95 -7.51
CA LEU A 9 -35.48 -32.97 -6.51
C LEU A 9 -34.08 -32.54 -6.89
N LEU A 10 -33.92 -31.35 -7.49
CA LEU A 10 -32.63 -30.71 -7.73
C LEU A 10 -32.07 -30.21 -6.40
N LEU A 11 -31.12 -30.92 -5.83
CA LEU A 11 -30.31 -30.46 -4.70
C LEU A 11 -29.32 -29.41 -5.18
N LEU A 12 -29.63 -28.13 -4.97
CA LEU A 12 -28.69 -27.03 -5.06
C LEU A 12 -27.69 -27.09 -3.90
N PHE A 13 -26.53 -27.67 -4.13
CA PHE A 13 -25.41 -27.52 -3.21
C PHE A 13 -24.87 -26.07 -3.36
N PRO A 14 -24.82 -25.29 -2.27
CA PRO A 14 -24.06 -24.03 -2.32
C PRO A 14 -22.58 -24.41 -2.48
N SER A 15 -22.01 -24.14 -3.65
CA SER A 15 -20.58 -24.17 -3.85
C SER A 15 -19.97 -23.05 -2.98
N LEU A 16 -19.43 -23.44 -1.84
CA LEU A 16 -18.51 -22.60 -1.08
C LEU A 16 -17.30 -22.37 -2.00
N ILE A 17 -17.32 -21.24 -2.70
CA ILE A 17 -16.13 -20.72 -3.38
C ILE A 17 -15.18 -20.30 -2.25
N PHE A 18 -14.32 -21.21 -1.81
CA PHE A 18 -13.11 -20.83 -1.10
C PHE A 18 -12.29 -19.99 -2.10
N SER A 19 -12.31 -18.70 -1.93
CA SER A 19 -11.28 -17.85 -2.53
C SER A 19 -9.93 -18.39 -2.03
N GLN A 20 -9.25 -19.18 -2.84
CA GLN A 20 -7.85 -19.50 -2.61
C GLN A 20 -7.12 -18.15 -2.73
N SER A 21 -6.80 -17.54 -1.59
CA SER A 21 -5.85 -16.45 -1.59
C SER A 21 -4.53 -17.06 -2.12
N ASN A 22 -4.14 -16.70 -3.33
CA ASN A 22 -2.86 -17.13 -3.87
C ASN A 22 -1.78 -16.65 -2.91
N ALA A 23 -1.11 -17.60 -2.23
CA ALA A 23 -0.04 -17.28 -1.30
C ALA A 23 1.05 -16.51 -2.03
N LYS A 24 1.40 -15.32 -1.54
CA LYS A 24 2.47 -14.51 -2.10
C LYS A 24 3.83 -15.18 -1.87
N ARG A 25 4.67 -15.20 -2.89
CA ARG A 25 6.01 -15.77 -2.85
C ARG A 25 7.03 -14.67 -2.61
N VAL A 26 7.84 -14.82 -1.58
CA VAL A 26 8.85 -13.85 -1.14
C VAL A 26 10.23 -14.51 -1.11
N LEU A 27 11.14 -14.00 -1.94
CA LEU A 27 12.54 -14.40 -1.96
C LEU A 27 13.38 -13.37 -1.19
N TRP A 28 14.19 -13.85 -0.26
CA TRP A 28 15.10 -13.02 0.52
C TRP A 28 16.55 -13.16 0.03
N ILE A 29 17.12 -12.09 -0.45
CA ILE A 29 18.53 -11.97 -0.84
C ILE A 29 19.20 -11.02 0.15
N GLY A 30 20.05 -11.58 1.02
CA GLY A 30 20.63 -10.79 2.12
C GLY A 30 21.76 -11.54 2.82
N ASN A 31 21.94 -11.24 4.09
CA ASN A 31 22.99 -11.82 4.89
C ASN A 31 22.54 -12.13 6.32
N SER A 32 23.46 -12.11 7.29
CA SER A 32 23.14 -12.42 8.69
C SER A 32 22.07 -11.51 9.31
N TYR A 33 21.90 -10.28 8.84
CA TYR A 33 20.83 -9.39 9.35
C TYR A 33 19.42 -9.92 9.02
N THR A 34 19.29 -10.64 7.92
CA THR A 34 18.06 -11.35 7.57
C THR A 34 17.99 -12.74 8.22
N ASN A 35 19.14 -13.45 8.29
CA ASN A 35 19.16 -14.83 8.76
C ASN A 35 19.03 -14.98 10.30
N VAL A 36 19.55 -14.02 11.07
CA VAL A 36 19.45 -14.03 12.54
C VAL A 36 18.00 -13.99 12.97
N ASN A 37 17.62 -14.87 13.90
CA ASN A 37 16.25 -15.12 14.38
C ASN A 37 15.28 -15.58 13.28
N ASP A 38 15.77 -15.99 12.11
CA ASP A 38 14.95 -16.45 10.97
C ASP A 38 13.82 -15.46 10.62
N LEU A 39 14.21 -14.23 10.26
CA LEU A 39 13.26 -13.16 9.91
C LEU A 39 12.22 -13.59 8.87
N PRO A 40 12.53 -14.37 7.82
CA PRO A 40 11.54 -14.89 6.88
C PRO A 40 10.43 -15.70 7.57
N THR A 41 10.81 -16.58 8.51
CA THR A 41 9.82 -17.37 9.29
C THR A 41 9.03 -16.47 10.24
N LEU A 42 9.64 -15.47 10.88
CA LEU A 42 8.91 -14.51 11.73
C LEU A 42 7.83 -13.80 10.93
N LEU A 43 8.15 -13.29 9.74
CA LEU A 43 7.17 -12.64 8.87
C LEU A 43 6.06 -13.61 8.44
N ARG A 44 6.40 -14.84 8.07
CA ARG A 44 5.40 -15.86 7.69
C ARG A 44 4.43 -16.16 8.83
N GLN A 45 4.92 -16.32 10.06
CA GLN A 45 4.08 -16.59 11.23
C GLN A 45 3.20 -15.40 11.58
N LEU A 46 3.76 -14.18 11.47
CA LEU A 46 3.00 -12.94 11.66
C LEU A 46 1.87 -12.83 10.64
N ALA A 47 2.15 -13.09 9.36
CA ALA A 47 1.17 -13.09 8.29
C ALA A 47 0.07 -14.15 8.52
N LEU A 48 0.42 -15.36 8.91
CA LEU A 48 -0.54 -16.41 9.26
C LEU A 48 -1.46 -15.99 10.40
N SER A 49 -0.95 -15.26 11.40
CA SER A 49 -1.78 -14.75 12.49
C SER A 49 -2.79 -13.69 12.04
N GLY A 50 -2.53 -13.04 10.91
CA GLY A 50 -3.42 -12.09 10.24
C GLY A 50 -4.33 -12.72 9.17
N GLY A 51 -4.27 -14.05 9.00
CA GLY A 51 -5.06 -14.77 8.00
C GLY A 51 -4.44 -14.77 6.59
N ASP A 52 -3.19 -14.31 6.45
CA ASP A 52 -2.47 -14.27 5.18
C ASP A 52 -1.49 -15.44 5.04
N SER A 53 -1.21 -15.87 3.81
CA SER A 53 -0.28 -16.94 3.52
C SER A 53 0.89 -16.43 2.68
N LEU A 54 2.12 -16.68 3.16
CA LEU A 54 3.36 -16.35 2.46
C LEU A 54 4.21 -17.59 2.27
N ILE A 55 4.78 -17.74 1.08
CA ILE A 55 5.76 -18.77 0.75
C ILE A 55 7.14 -18.10 0.74
N MET A 56 8.02 -18.52 1.63
CA MET A 56 9.34 -17.94 1.79
C MET A 56 10.42 -18.81 1.16
N ASP A 57 11.35 -18.14 0.48
CA ASP A 57 12.64 -18.71 0.06
C ASP A 57 13.74 -17.69 0.38
N SER A 58 14.99 -18.15 0.56
CA SER A 58 16.07 -17.26 0.94
C SER A 58 17.44 -17.72 0.47
N ASN A 59 18.33 -16.76 0.25
CA ASN A 59 19.78 -16.96 0.18
C ASN A 59 20.45 -15.84 0.97
N THR A 60 20.89 -16.14 2.22
CA THR A 60 21.33 -15.15 3.19
C THR A 60 22.66 -15.53 3.88
N PRO A 61 23.73 -15.82 3.11
CA PRO A 61 25.03 -16.13 3.69
C PRO A 61 25.61 -14.95 4.48
N GLY A 62 26.27 -15.23 5.61
CA GLY A 62 26.83 -14.20 6.47
C GLY A 62 27.81 -13.28 5.74
N GLY A 63 27.65 -11.97 5.91
CA GLY A 63 28.55 -10.95 5.38
C GLY A 63 28.42 -10.68 3.87
N PHE A 64 27.50 -11.34 3.15
CA PHE A 64 27.32 -11.10 1.71
C PHE A 64 26.92 -9.67 1.41
N THR A 65 27.50 -9.17 0.31
CA THR A 65 27.21 -7.87 -0.31
C THR A 65 26.32 -8.06 -1.51
N PHE A 66 25.79 -6.99 -2.10
CA PHE A 66 25.11 -7.11 -3.39
C PHE A 66 26.02 -7.62 -4.50
N ALA A 67 27.30 -7.20 -4.52
CA ALA A 67 28.31 -7.73 -5.44
C ALA A 67 28.51 -9.25 -5.29
N SER A 68 28.52 -9.74 -4.03
CA SER A 68 28.58 -11.17 -3.76
C SER A 68 27.37 -11.92 -4.32
N HIS A 69 26.17 -11.39 -4.13
CA HIS A 69 24.95 -11.98 -4.65
C HIS A 69 24.85 -11.93 -6.17
N ALA A 70 25.29 -10.86 -6.81
CA ALA A 70 25.27 -10.68 -8.27
C ALA A 70 26.12 -11.73 -9.02
N SER A 71 27.07 -12.38 -8.33
CA SER A 71 27.91 -13.46 -8.88
C SER A 71 27.67 -14.83 -8.23
N ASN A 72 26.75 -14.93 -7.26
CA ASN A 72 26.51 -16.17 -6.52
C ASN A 72 25.56 -17.09 -7.27
N ALA A 73 26.01 -18.31 -7.58
CA ALA A 73 25.23 -19.28 -8.36
C ALA A 73 23.86 -19.61 -7.73
N VAL A 74 23.77 -19.70 -6.40
CA VAL A 74 22.50 -19.99 -5.69
C VAL A 74 21.53 -18.81 -5.82
N THR A 75 22.01 -17.57 -5.65
CA THR A 75 21.19 -16.37 -5.87
C THR A 75 20.65 -16.33 -7.29
N LEU A 76 21.53 -16.47 -8.28
CA LEU A 76 21.17 -16.43 -9.70
C LEU A 76 20.16 -17.52 -10.07
N GLN A 77 20.36 -18.74 -9.55
CA GLN A 77 19.42 -19.86 -9.76
C GLN A 77 18.03 -19.53 -9.17
N LYS A 78 17.95 -18.97 -7.95
CA LYS A 78 16.68 -18.63 -7.32
C LYS A 78 15.97 -17.49 -8.04
N LEU A 79 16.69 -16.48 -8.51
CA LEU A 79 16.14 -15.40 -9.33
C LEU A 79 15.61 -15.93 -10.68
N ALA A 80 16.33 -16.87 -11.31
CA ALA A 80 15.93 -17.45 -12.58
C ALA A 80 14.66 -18.33 -12.52
N LEU A 81 14.17 -18.70 -11.33
CA LEU A 81 12.90 -19.43 -11.19
C LEU A 81 11.67 -18.57 -11.55
N ASN A 82 11.80 -17.25 -11.48
CA ASN A 82 10.77 -16.27 -11.89
C ASN A 82 9.36 -16.53 -11.32
N THR A 83 9.30 -16.99 -10.09
CA THR A 83 8.05 -17.37 -9.42
C THR A 83 7.70 -16.47 -8.24
N ASN A 84 8.51 -15.44 -7.97
CA ASN A 84 8.37 -14.61 -6.79
C ASN A 84 7.48 -13.39 -7.09
N ASP A 85 6.59 -13.05 -6.15
CA ASP A 85 5.84 -11.80 -6.16
C ASP A 85 6.70 -10.66 -5.60
N PHE A 86 7.56 -10.98 -4.62
CA PHE A 86 8.48 -10.01 -4.00
C PHE A 86 9.88 -10.60 -3.89
N VAL A 87 10.88 -9.77 -4.16
CA VAL A 87 12.28 -10.10 -3.88
C VAL A 87 12.86 -9.03 -2.97
N ILE A 88 13.25 -9.45 -1.77
CA ILE A 88 13.84 -8.58 -0.75
C ILE A 88 15.33 -8.49 -0.98
N LEU A 89 15.86 -7.29 -1.15
CA LEU A 89 17.29 -7.03 -1.32
C LEU A 89 17.84 -6.33 -0.07
N GLN A 90 18.72 -7.02 0.67
CA GLN A 90 19.41 -6.50 1.84
C GLN A 90 20.91 -6.48 1.60
N ALA A 91 21.49 -5.29 1.52
CA ALA A 91 22.93 -5.07 1.37
C ALA A 91 23.71 -5.41 2.64
N GLN A 92 25.02 -5.49 2.54
CA GLN A 92 25.89 -5.62 3.71
C GLN A 92 25.66 -4.43 4.67
N SER A 93 25.70 -4.71 5.98
CA SER A 93 25.19 -3.78 7.01
C SER A 93 25.85 -2.40 7.02
N GLN A 94 27.09 -2.27 6.56
CA GLN A 94 27.87 -1.03 6.58
C GLN A 94 27.89 -0.35 5.22
N GLU A 95 27.98 -1.11 4.11
CA GLU A 95 28.22 -0.57 2.76
C GLU A 95 27.30 0.60 2.39
N PRO A 96 25.96 0.51 2.56
CA PRO A 96 25.10 1.61 2.17
C PRO A 96 25.24 2.86 3.05
N SER A 97 25.95 2.76 4.19
CA SER A 97 26.20 3.89 5.07
C SER A 97 27.49 4.67 4.76
N PHE A 98 28.36 4.14 3.90
CA PHE A 98 29.64 4.75 3.54
C PHE A 98 29.49 6.09 2.78
N PRO A 99 30.59 6.80 2.51
CA PRO A 99 30.52 8.04 1.71
C PRO A 99 29.79 7.86 0.39
N PRO A 100 29.04 8.88 -0.10
CA PRO A 100 28.22 8.77 -1.29
C PRO A 100 28.96 8.20 -2.50
N THR A 101 30.13 8.69 -2.84
CA THR A 101 30.94 8.23 -3.97
C THR A 101 31.31 6.75 -3.87
N GLN A 102 31.50 6.24 -2.66
CA GLN A 102 31.76 4.82 -2.46
C GLN A 102 30.50 3.98 -2.66
N VAL A 103 29.36 4.40 -2.12
CA VAL A 103 28.07 3.72 -2.28
C VAL A 103 27.64 3.71 -3.76
N GLU A 104 27.78 4.85 -4.45
CA GLU A 104 27.45 5.01 -5.87
C GLU A 104 28.28 4.08 -6.77
N THR A 105 29.52 3.76 -6.39
CA THR A 105 30.42 2.93 -7.21
C THR A 105 30.44 1.46 -6.77
N GLN A 106 30.18 1.16 -5.50
CA GLN A 106 30.36 -0.20 -4.95
C GLN A 106 29.07 -0.91 -4.56
N THR A 107 27.95 -0.16 -4.40
CA THR A 107 26.67 -0.74 -3.96
C THR A 107 25.57 -0.57 -5.02
N PHE A 108 25.36 0.64 -5.53
CA PHE A 108 24.27 0.93 -6.47
C PHE A 108 24.32 0.13 -7.77
N PRO A 109 25.48 -0.08 -8.43
CA PRO A 109 25.54 -0.85 -9.67
C PRO A 109 25.08 -2.31 -9.48
N TYR A 110 25.35 -2.90 -8.31
CA TYR A 110 24.93 -4.25 -8.01
C TYR A 110 23.47 -4.33 -7.54
N ALA A 111 22.94 -3.28 -6.91
CA ALA A 111 21.52 -3.17 -6.65
C ALA A 111 20.73 -3.15 -7.97
N GLN A 112 21.15 -2.34 -8.93
CA GLN A 112 20.56 -2.26 -10.27
C GLN A 112 20.70 -3.59 -11.04
N GLN A 113 21.87 -4.24 -10.95
CA GLN A 113 22.07 -5.55 -11.59
C GLN A 113 21.13 -6.61 -11.04
N LEU A 114 20.97 -6.68 -9.71
CA LEU A 114 20.07 -7.64 -9.06
C LEU A 114 18.61 -7.34 -9.41
N ASP A 115 18.21 -6.08 -9.40
CA ASP A 115 16.88 -5.65 -9.81
C ASP A 115 16.58 -6.03 -11.26
N SER A 116 17.51 -5.76 -12.17
CA SER A 116 17.39 -6.17 -13.57
C SER A 116 17.20 -7.68 -13.72
N LEU A 117 17.94 -8.50 -12.94
CA LEU A 117 17.81 -9.96 -12.94
C LEU A 117 16.45 -10.43 -12.40
N ILE A 118 15.87 -9.72 -11.43
CA ILE A 118 14.53 -9.99 -10.92
C ILE A 118 13.51 -9.83 -12.06
N HIS A 119 13.63 -8.75 -12.85
CA HIS A 119 12.64 -8.40 -13.87
C HIS A 119 12.81 -9.12 -15.22
N VAL A 120 13.98 -9.73 -15.50
CA VAL A 120 14.21 -10.50 -16.74
C VAL A 120 13.18 -11.61 -16.95
N GLY A 121 12.75 -12.25 -15.89
CA GLY A 121 11.81 -13.38 -16.00
C GLY A 121 10.45 -13.11 -15.39
N SER A 122 10.31 -12.10 -14.55
CA SER A 122 9.06 -11.70 -13.91
C SER A 122 8.96 -10.18 -13.89
N ALA A 123 8.42 -9.62 -14.97
CA ALA A 123 8.23 -8.18 -15.08
C ALA A 123 7.39 -7.57 -13.92
N CYS A 124 6.59 -8.40 -13.25
CA CYS A 124 5.69 -7.98 -12.17
C CYS A 124 6.18 -8.35 -10.76
N ALA A 125 7.36 -8.94 -10.61
CA ALA A 125 7.95 -9.12 -9.30
C ALA A 125 8.32 -7.75 -8.73
N LYS A 126 7.96 -7.49 -7.48
CA LYS A 126 8.31 -6.23 -6.79
C LYS A 126 9.64 -6.38 -6.08
N THR A 127 10.63 -5.57 -6.45
CA THR A 127 11.86 -5.44 -5.68
C THR A 127 11.59 -4.64 -4.41
N VAL A 128 12.00 -5.16 -3.25
CA VAL A 128 11.86 -4.49 -1.96
C VAL A 128 13.24 -4.27 -1.35
N PHE A 129 13.67 -3.04 -1.29
CA PHE A 129 14.92 -2.66 -0.66
C PHE A 129 14.74 -2.62 0.86
N TYR A 130 15.44 -3.52 1.54
CA TYR A 130 15.39 -3.66 3.00
C TYR A 130 16.31 -2.65 3.65
N MET A 131 15.79 -1.47 4.02
CA MET A 131 16.54 -0.50 4.81
C MET A 131 16.85 -1.09 6.20
N THR A 132 18.10 -1.47 6.41
CA THR A 132 18.61 -1.91 7.71
C THR A 132 18.83 -0.71 8.63
N TRP A 133 19.37 -0.93 9.82
CA TRP A 133 19.55 0.05 10.89
C TRP A 133 21.03 0.32 11.16
N GLY A 134 21.32 1.46 11.75
CA GLY A 134 22.64 1.79 12.25
C GLY A 134 23.07 0.90 13.43
N ARG A 135 24.36 0.65 13.56
CA ARG A 135 24.91 0.02 14.77
C ARG A 135 24.63 0.87 15.99
N LYS A 136 24.36 0.25 17.13
CA LYS A 136 23.90 0.91 18.36
C LYS A 136 24.76 2.11 18.79
N TYR A 137 26.06 2.00 18.60
CA TYR A 137 27.03 3.05 18.93
C TYR A 137 27.78 3.59 17.70
N GLY A 138 27.17 3.48 16.53
CA GLY A 138 27.82 3.77 15.27
C GLY A 138 28.83 2.70 14.84
N ASP A 139 29.54 2.97 13.75
CA ASP A 139 30.62 2.13 13.22
C ASP A 139 31.98 2.68 13.68
N THR A 140 32.44 2.26 14.83
CA THR A 140 33.68 2.72 15.46
C THR A 140 34.93 2.50 14.61
N GLN A 141 34.91 1.53 13.69
CA GLN A 141 36.01 1.25 12.78
C GLN A 141 36.17 2.29 11.69
N ASN A 142 35.06 2.71 11.08
CA ASN A 142 35.03 3.63 9.94
C ASN A 142 34.74 5.08 10.35
N CYS A 143 34.21 5.30 11.56
CA CYS A 143 33.91 6.61 12.14
C CYS A 143 35.06 7.64 12.03
N PRO A 144 36.34 7.31 12.29
CA PRO A 144 37.42 8.28 12.20
C PRO A 144 37.60 8.89 10.80
N ASN A 145 37.25 8.15 9.77
CA ASN A 145 37.39 8.57 8.38
C ASN A 145 36.10 9.19 7.80
N TYR A 146 34.96 8.92 8.42
CA TYR A 146 33.65 9.44 7.99
C TYR A 146 32.73 9.69 9.19
N PRO A 147 32.73 10.90 9.76
CA PRO A 147 32.03 11.26 10.99
C PRO A 147 30.54 10.88 11.07
N PRO A 148 29.73 10.88 9.97
CA PRO A 148 28.36 10.41 10.05
C PRO A 148 28.21 9.00 10.62
N LEU A 149 29.25 8.16 10.54
CA LEU A 149 29.22 6.80 11.09
C LEU A 149 29.48 6.73 12.61
N CYS A 150 29.77 7.83 13.27
CA CYS A 150 30.14 7.83 14.70
C CYS A 150 28.95 7.58 15.64
N THR A 151 27.71 7.72 15.16
CA THR A 151 26.51 7.53 15.96
C THR A 151 25.52 6.62 15.26
N PHE A 152 24.57 6.08 16.03
CA PHE A 152 23.44 5.33 15.47
C PHE A 152 22.65 6.19 14.47
N GLU A 153 22.29 7.41 14.87
CA GLU A 153 21.47 8.33 14.08
C GLU A 153 22.15 8.68 12.75
N GLY A 154 23.42 9.07 12.82
CA GLY A 154 24.17 9.44 11.61
C GLY A 154 24.35 8.28 10.65
N MET A 155 24.67 7.06 11.18
CA MET A 155 24.73 5.85 10.34
C MET A 155 23.35 5.52 9.74
N ASN A 156 22.28 5.65 10.55
CA ASN A 156 20.92 5.39 10.11
C ASN A 156 20.45 6.36 9.01
N ASP A 157 20.80 7.65 9.11
CA ASP A 157 20.51 8.66 8.08
C ASP A 157 21.22 8.33 6.77
N ARG A 158 22.48 7.83 6.83
CA ARG A 158 23.19 7.37 5.64
C ARG A 158 22.53 6.15 4.99
N LEU A 159 22.12 5.18 5.79
CA LEU A 159 21.38 4.00 5.31
C LEU A 159 20.06 4.45 4.66
N ARG A 160 19.31 5.35 5.30
CA ARG A 160 18.08 5.89 4.73
C ARG A 160 18.30 6.51 3.36
N TRP A 161 19.33 7.35 3.23
CA TRP A 161 19.66 7.98 1.96
C TRP A 161 19.95 6.94 0.88
N ALA A 162 20.82 5.98 1.16
CA ALA A 162 21.25 4.99 0.17
C ALA A 162 20.11 4.05 -0.25
N TYR A 163 19.34 3.53 0.70
CA TYR A 163 18.21 2.65 0.39
C TYR A 163 17.08 3.38 -0.34
N LYS A 164 16.83 4.65 0.00
CA LYS A 164 15.85 5.46 -0.73
C LYS A 164 16.29 5.69 -2.17
N GLN A 165 17.56 6.02 -2.38
CA GLN A 165 18.11 6.21 -3.72
C GLN A 165 18.00 4.92 -4.55
N MET A 166 18.41 3.76 -4.00
CA MET A 166 18.26 2.47 -4.67
C MET A 166 16.80 2.17 -5.02
N ALA A 167 15.88 2.43 -4.11
CA ALA A 167 14.46 2.21 -4.35
C ALA A 167 13.88 3.14 -5.44
N ASP A 168 14.32 4.40 -5.48
CA ASP A 168 13.87 5.36 -6.49
C ASP A 168 14.43 5.05 -7.89
N GLU A 169 15.72 4.71 -7.97
CA GLU A 169 16.39 4.44 -9.25
C GLU A 169 15.97 3.13 -9.91
N ASN A 170 15.47 2.17 -9.11
CA ASN A 170 15.05 0.86 -9.58
C ASN A 170 13.52 0.64 -9.50
N GLU A 171 12.74 1.71 -9.37
CA GLU A 171 11.28 1.64 -9.25
C GLU A 171 10.80 0.63 -8.19
N GLY A 172 11.61 0.38 -7.16
CA GLY A 172 11.37 -0.57 -6.10
C GLY A 172 10.68 0.05 -4.88
N LEU A 173 10.17 -0.82 -4.02
CA LEU A 173 9.68 -0.45 -2.70
C LEU A 173 10.85 -0.32 -1.72
N MET A 174 10.70 0.50 -0.67
CA MET A 174 11.60 0.51 0.47
C MET A 174 10.87 0.02 1.71
N SER A 175 11.38 -1.06 2.34
CA SER A 175 10.93 -1.46 3.68
C SER A 175 11.72 -0.67 4.72
N PRO A 176 11.10 0.31 5.44
CA PRO A 176 11.81 1.30 6.26
C PRO A 176 12.16 0.79 7.67
N VAL A 177 12.72 -0.42 7.78
CA VAL A 177 12.98 -1.05 9.09
C VAL A 177 13.90 -0.20 9.95
N GLY A 178 14.95 0.40 9.38
CA GLY A 178 15.86 1.27 10.13
C GLY A 178 15.17 2.52 10.70
N MET A 179 14.14 3.03 10.02
CA MET A 179 13.34 4.14 10.54
C MET A 179 12.44 3.71 11.70
N ALA A 180 11.84 2.52 11.61
CA ALA A 180 11.07 1.94 12.72
C ALA A 180 11.98 1.67 13.95
N TRP A 181 13.21 1.23 13.72
CA TRP A 181 14.19 1.05 14.80
C TRP A 181 14.49 2.37 15.48
N ARG A 182 14.71 3.44 14.72
CA ARG A 182 14.92 4.79 15.26
C ARG A 182 13.71 5.27 16.06
N ALA A 183 12.52 5.16 15.50
CA ALA A 183 11.27 5.55 16.18
C ALA A 183 11.04 4.76 17.47
N SER A 184 11.33 3.44 17.47
CA SER A 184 11.25 2.61 18.68
C SER A 184 12.27 3.04 19.74
N TRP A 185 13.52 3.30 19.35
CA TRP A 185 14.57 3.73 20.24
C TRP A 185 14.31 5.10 20.86
N GLU A 186 13.80 6.05 20.08
CA GLU A 186 13.43 7.39 20.53
C GLU A 186 12.21 7.35 21.49
N ALA A 187 11.26 6.45 21.24
CA ALA A 187 10.05 6.34 22.08
C ALA A 187 10.27 5.53 23.37
N ASP A 188 11.04 4.44 23.29
CA ASP A 188 11.36 3.59 24.47
C ASP A 188 12.69 2.87 24.27
N SER A 189 13.79 3.47 24.73
CA SER A 189 15.14 2.89 24.65
C SER A 189 15.36 1.70 25.58
N SER A 190 14.41 1.37 26.48
CA SER A 190 14.49 0.17 27.32
C SER A 190 14.28 -1.11 26.51
N ILE A 191 13.63 -1.03 25.35
CA ILE A 191 13.48 -2.13 24.42
C ILE A 191 14.76 -2.25 23.58
N ASN A 192 15.61 -3.19 23.94
CA ASN A 192 16.86 -3.39 23.21
C ASN A 192 16.63 -4.15 21.90
N LEU A 193 16.80 -3.46 20.77
CA LEU A 193 16.63 -4.03 19.43
C LEU A 193 17.89 -4.73 18.91
N TRP A 194 19.07 -4.47 19.50
CA TRP A 194 20.34 -5.07 19.08
C TRP A 194 20.68 -6.30 19.94
N SER A 195 21.42 -7.21 19.36
CA SER A 195 22.06 -8.30 20.11
C SER A 195 23.29 -7.79 20.89
N SER A 196 23.99 -8.69 21.56
CA SER A 196 25.15 -8.35 22.39
C SER A 196 26.33 -7.73 21.62
N ASP A 197 26.39 -7.90 20.30
CA ASP A 197 27.42 -7.31 19.45
C ASP A 197 27.09 -5.87 19.01
N ASN A 198 25.96 -5.33 19.43
CA ASN A 198 25.46 -3.99 19.10
C ASN A 198 25.27 -3.73 17.57
N SER A 199 25.14 -4.80 16.80
CA SER A 199 25.04 -4.78 15.33
C SER A 199 23.86 -5.64 14.84
N HIS A 200 23.89 -6.95 15.10
CA HIS A 200 22.83 -7.88 14.73
C HIS A 200 21.55 -7.64 15.52
N PRO A 201 20.39 -8.07 14.99
CA PRO A 201 19.12 -7.86 15.68
C PRO A 201 18.97 -8.78 16.91
N SER A 202 18.40 -8.26 17.99
CA SER A 202 17.75 -9.08 19.01
C SER A 202 16.49 -9.72 18.45
N LEU A 203 15.83 -10.59 19.21
CA LEU A 203 14.52 -11.13 18.81
C LEU A 203 13.47 -10.01 18.64
N ALA A 204 13.47 -9.01 19.53
CA ALA A 204 12.59 -7.84 19.44
C ALA A 204 12.87 -7.01 18.19
N GLY A 205 14.16 -6.83 17.83
CA GLY A 205 14.54 -6.14 16.59
C GLY A 205 14.08 -6.89 15.33
N SER A 206 14.26 -8.21 15.29
CA SER A 206 13.73 -9.01 14.16
C SER A 206 12.20 -9.03 14.12
N TYR A 207 11.53 -9.02 15.27
CA TYR A 207 10.08 -8.94 15.33
C TYR A 207 9.57 -7.59 14.78
N LEU A 208 10.20 -6.48 15.16
CA LEU A 208 9.90 -5.16 14.60
C LEU A 208 10.08 -5.15 13.07
N ALA A 209 11.20 -5.72 12.58
CA ALA A 209 11.43 -5.87 11.14
C ALA A 209 10.31 -6.67 10.45
N ALA A 210 9.87 -7.79 11.05
CA ALA A 210 8.75 -8.57 10.53
C ALA A 210 7.45 -7.76 10.46
N CYS A 211 7.14 -6.95 11.48
CA CYS A 211 5.97 -6.05 11.48
C CYS A 211 6.05 -4.99 10.37
N VAL A 212 7.24 -4.41 10.15
CA VAL A 212 7.46 -3.44 9.06
C VAL A 212 7.29 -4.11 7.69
N PHE A 213 7.85 -5.31 7.49
CA PHE A 213 7.65 -6.07 6.25
C PHE A 213 6.19 -6.47 6.03
N TYR A 214 5.47 -6.85 7.08
CA TYR A 214 4.05 -7.13 7.00
C TYR A 214 3.28 -5.91 6.46
N ALA A 215 3.55 -4.73 7.02
CA ALA A 215 2.93 -3.49 6.57
C ALA A 215 3.36 -3.09 5.16
N THR A 216 4.63 -3.32 4.77
CA THR A 216 5.18 -2.95 3.46
C THR A 216 4.68 -3.88 2.34
N ILE A 217 4.70 -5.21 2.57
CA ILE A 217 4.43 -6.21 1.52
C ILE A 217 2.93 -6.50 1.38
N LEU A 218 2.22 -6.60 2.51
CA LEU A 218 0.80 -6.91 2.51
C LEU A 218 -0.09 -5.67 2.56
N GLU A 219 0.49 -4.51 2.84
CA GLU A 219 -0.21 -3.23 3.00
C GLU A 219 -1.32 -3.29 4.06
N LYS A 220 -1.08 -4.11 5.09
CA LYS A 220 -2.00 -4.36 6.19
C LYS A 220 -1.40 -3.89 7.51
N ASN A 221 -2.27 -3.37 8.38
CA ASN A 221 -1.85 -2.92 9.70
C ASN A 221 -1.44 -4.12 10.59
N PRO A 222 -0.21 -4.15 11.14
CA PRO A 222 0.24 -5.22 12.02
C PRO A 222 -0.33 -5.12 13.45
N VAL A 223 -0.98 -4.00 13.82
CA VAL A 223 -1.52 -3.79 15.17
C VAL A 223 -2.62 -4.79 15.48
N GLY A 224 -2.48 -5.48 16.61
CA GLY A 224 -3.45 -6.47 17.07
C GLY A 224 -3.23 -7.89 16.55
N LEU A 225 -2.17 -8.13 15.76
CA LEU A 225 -1.80 -9.49 15.36
C LEU A 225 -1.37 -10.30 16.59
N SER A 226 -1.86 -11.54 16.68
CA SER A 226 -1.68 -12.39 17.89
C SER A 226 -0.31 -13.03 18.00
N TYR A 227 0.43 -13.16 16.90
CA TYR A 227 1.78 -13.72 16.91
C TYR A 227 2.77 -12.73 17.49
N THR A 228 3.49 -13.11 18.54
CA THR A 228 4.45 -12.25 19.27
C THR A 228 5.90 -12.72 19.18
N ALA A 229 6.18 -13.78 18.40
CA ALA A 229 7.50 -14.43 18.35
C ALA A 229 8.08 -14.83 19.73
N GLY A 230 7.24 -14.91 20.77
CA GLY A 230 7.66 -15.22 22.16
C GLY A 230 8.19 -14.03 22.98
N ILE A 231 8.18 -12.81 22.44
CA ILE A 231 8.42 -11.60 23.25
C ILE A 231 7.17 -11.22 24.07
N PRO A 232 7.30 -10.44 25.15
CA PRO A 232 6.16 -10.00 25.94
C PRO A 232 5.09 -9.32 25.10
N THR A 233 3.81 -9.60 25.35
CA THR A 233 2.69 -9.07 24.55
C THR A 233 2.67 -7.54 24.53
N SER A 234 2.95 -6.87 25.64
CA SER A 234 3.03 -5.40 25.68
C SER A 234 4.12 -4.85 24.77
N GLN A 235 5.29 -5.51 24.73
CA GLN A 235 6.38 -5.16 23.83
C GLN A 235 6.00 -5.42 22.38
N ALA A 236 5.37 -6.56 22.08
CA ALA A 236 4.90 -6.87 20.73
C ALA A 236 3.89 -5.83 20.22
N THR A 237 2.90 -5.46 21.03
CA THR A 237 1.92 -4.41 20.69
C THR A 237 2.57 -3.06 20.43
N PHE A 238 3.54 -2.67 21.28
CA PHE A 238 4.30 -1.43 21.06
C PHE A 238 5.05 -1.46 19.72
N LEU A 239 5.77 -2.55 19.41
CA LEU A 239 6.53 -2.68 18.17
C LEU A 239 5.63 -2.75 16.93
N GLN A 240 4.46 -3.38 17.03
CA GLN A 240 3.43 -3.37 16.00
C GLN A 240 2.96 -1.93 15.70
N GLN A 241 2.72 -1.12 16.75
CA GLN A 241 2.31 0.28 16.59
C GLN A 241 3.41 1.13 15.95
N ILE A 242 4.67 0.96 16.35
CA ILE A 242 5.82 1.63 15.74
C ILE A 242 5.92 1.29 14.24
N ALA A 243 5.79 0.00 13.89
CA ALA A 243 5.81 -0.43 12.49
C ALA A 243 4.67 0.19 11.68
N SER A 244 3.45 0.16 12.25
CA SER A 244 2.26 0.76 11.61
C SER A 244 2.47 2.25 11.31
N ASN A 245 2.84 3.03 12.32
CA ASN A 245 3.07 4.47 12.16
C ASN A 245 4.18 4.74 11.13
N THR A 246 5.31 4.03 11.24
CA THR A 246 6.45 4.22 10.32
C THR A 246 6.08 4.00 8.86
N VAL A 247 5.26 3.00 8.57
CA VAL A 247 4.91 2.65 7.19
C VAL A 247 3.74 3.51 6.69
N PHE A 248 2.63 3.55 7.42
CA PHE A 248 1.38 4.13 6.91
C PHE A 248 1.34 5.66 6.97
N ASP A 249 2.10 6.30 7.87
CA ASP A 249 2.17 7.77 7.89
C ASP A 249 2.98 8.35 6.70
N SER A 250 3.65 7.52 5.91
CA SER A 250 4.56 7.96 4.87
C SER A 250 4.68 7.00 3.67
N LEU A 251 3.58 6.37 3.23
CA LEU A 251 3.55 5.36 2.14
C LEU A 251 4.31 5.82 0.89
N SER A 252 4.06 7.04 0.45
CA SER A 252 4.72 7.61 -0.74
C SER A 252 6.23 7.78 -0.57
N THR A 253 6.70 8.04 0.65
CA THR A 253 8.13 8.12 0.97
C THR A 253 8.83 6.77 0.76
N TRP A 254 8.12 5.69 1.02
CA TRP A 254 8.61 4.32 0.89
C TRP A 254 8.32 3.69 -0.47
N ASN A 255 7.82 4.47 -1.43
CA ASN A 255 7.39 4.04 -2.75
C ASN A 255 6.27 2.97 -2.73
N ILE A 256 5.57 2.80 -1.62
CA ILE A 256 4.44 1.87 -1.53
C ILE A 256 3.31 2.40 -2.41
N ASN A 257 2.83 1.57 -3.34
CA ASN A 257 1.83 1.90 -4.38
C ASN A 257 2.22 3.03 -5.35
N ARG A 258 3.47 3.52 -5.31
CA ARG A 258 3.92 4.60 -6.19
C ARG A 258 3.89 4.22 -7.67
N TRP A 259 4.22 2.97 -7.97
CA TRP A 259 4.34 2.45 -9.32
C TRP A 259 3.13 1.61 -9.75
N ASP A 260 2.18 1.37 -8.86
CA ASP A 260 0.95 0.66 -9.17
C ASP A 260 -0.01 1.57 -9.95
N ALA A 261 -0.84 0.96 -10.79
CA ALA A 261 -1.89 1.67 -11.49
C ALA A 261 -2.83 2.35 -10.48
N GLN A 262 -3.17 3.59 -10.74
CA GLN A 262 -4.11 4.37 -9.93
C GLN A 262 -5.22 4.87 -10.82
N SER A 263 -6.43 4.41 -10.59
CA SER A 263 -7.61 4.79 -11.35
C SER A 263 -8.17 6.12 -10.86
N SER A 264 -8.29 7.07 -11.76
CA SER A 264 -8.92 8.36 -11.50
C SER A 264 -9.50 8.91 -12.79
N PHE A 265 -10.62 9.61 -12.68
CA PHE A 265 -11.22 10.29 -13.83
C PHE A 265 -12.08 11.48 -13.44
N THR A 266 -12.30 12.33 -14.40
CA THR A 266 -13.26 13.44 -14.35
C THR A 266 -14.31 13.26 -15.43
N TYR A 267 -15.41 13.98 -15.35
CA TYR A 267 -16.42 13.99 -16.39
C TYR A 267 -17.01 15.38 -16.61
N ASN A 268 -17.53 15.60 -17.81
CA ASN A 268 -18.29 16.79 -18.17
C ASN A 268 -19.64 16.36 -18.75
N ALA A 269 -20.73 16.84 -18.18
CA ALA A 269 -22.09 16.50 -18.58
C ALA A 269 -22.69 17.59 -19.48
N GLN A 270 -23.23 17.20 -20.63
CA GLN A 270 -24.01 18.04 -21.53
C GLN A 270 -25.34 17.32 -21.83
N GLY A 271 -26.34 17.55 -21.00
CA GLY A 271 -27.59 16.78 -21.05
C GLY A 271 -27.32 15.30 -20.72
N ASN A 272 -27.73 14.42 -21.63
CA ASN A 272 -27.49 12.96 -21.51
C ASN A 272 -26.14 12.52 -22.05
N SER A 273 -25.40 13.42 -22.71
CA SER A 273 -24.06 13.11 -23.26
C SER A 273 -23.00 13.48 -22.22
N ILE A 274 -22.21 12.49 -21.83
CA ILE A 274 -21.15 12.62 -20.83
C ILE A 274 -19.80 12.32 -21.47
N SER A 275 -18.89 13.28 -21.39
CA SER A 275 -17.50 13.09 -21.79
C SER A 275 -16.69 12.74 -20.55
N PHE A 276 -16.03 11.59 -20.55
CA PHE A 276 -15.15 11.14 -19.50
C PHE A 276 -13.69 11.42 -19.87
N THR A 277 -12.90 11.83 -18.90
CA THR A 277 -11.46 12.03 -19.08
C THR A 277 -10.72 11.27 -17.97
N SER A 278 -9.95 10.27 -18.37
CA SER A 278 -9.08 9.55 -17.43
C SER A 278 -7.97 10.47 -16.93
N THR A 279 -7.76 10.47 -15.63
CA THR A 279 -6.61 11.09 -14.95
C THR A 279 -5.79 10.03 -14.19
N SER A 280 -5.95 8.78 -14.60
CA SER A 280 -5.27 7.62 -14.03
C SER A 280 -3.75 7.74 -14.19
N GLN A 281 -3.01 7.18 -13.23
CA GLN A 281 -1.55 7.14 -13.27
C GLN A 281 -1.08 5.70 -13.41
N ASN A 282 0.09 5.48 -14.04
CA ASN A 282 0.72 4.18 -14.24
C ASN A 282 -0.20 3.14 -14.93
N ALA A 283 -1.14 3.60 -15.76
CA ALA A 283 -2.09 2.78 -16.49
C ALA A 283 -1.99 3.04 -18.00
N ASN A 284 -2.21 2.00 -18.79
CA ASN A 284 -2.25 2.04 -20.26
C ASN A 284 -3.41 1.24 -20.87
N GLN A 285 -4.25 0.66 -20.01
CA GLN A 285 -5.48 -0.02 -20.40
C GLN A 285 -6.61 0.48 -19.52
N TYR A 286 -7.79 0.63 -20.10
CA TYR A 286 -8.96 1.20 -19.47
C TYR A 286 -10.16 0.31 -19.75
N ALA A 287 -10.99 0.10 -18.73
CA ALA A 287 -12.28 -0.57 -18.89
C ALA A 287 -13.33 0.21 -18.10
N TRP A 288 -14.27 0.78 -18.82
CA TRP A 288 -15.37 1.56 -18.29
C TRP A 288 -16.64 0.71 -18.18
N ASP A 289 -17.35 0.84 -17.08
CA ASP A 289 -18.75 0.45 -16.92
C ASP A 289 -19.55 1.72 -16.60
N PHE A 290 -20.47 2.07 -17.49
CA PHE A 290 -21.26 3.30 -17.36
C PHE A 290 -22.45 3.15 -16.42
N GLY A 291 -22.70 1.94 -15.88
CA GLY A 291 -23.77 1.66 -14.93
C GLY A 291 -25.15 1.51 -15.57
N ASP A 292 -25.24 1.48 -16.88
CA ASP A 292 -26.44 1.22 -17.68
C ASP A 292 -26.34 -0.09 -18.50
N GLY A 293 -25.26 -0.87 -18.26
CA GLY A 293 -24.95 -2.11 -18.97
C GLY A 293 -24.09 -1.93 -20.21
N GLN A 294 -23.70 -0.69 -20.56
CA GLN A 294 -22.76 -0.43 -21.64
C GLN A 294 -21.34 -0.24 -21.10
N LEU A 295 -20.36 -0.63 -21.93
CA LEU A 295 -18.93 -0.67 -21.59
C LEU A 295 -18.11 0.07 -22.64
N SER A 296 -16.91 0.54 -22.28
CA SER A 296 -15.90 1.07 -23.21
C SER A 296 -14.50 0.71 -22.75
N ASN A 297 -13.57 0.59 -23.73
CA ASN A 297 -12.13 0.44 -23.46
C ASN A 297 -11.32 1.66 -23.93
N GLU A 298 -11.97 2.72 -24.34
CA GLU A 298 -11.30 3.97 -24.72
C GLU A 298 -10.75 4.67 -23.47
N GLU A 299 -9.63 5.37 -23.60
CA GLU A 299 -9.06 6.14 -22.50
C GLU A 299 -10.00 7.26 -22.04
N ASN A 300 -10.59 7.96 -23.01
CA ASN A 300 -11.44 9.13 -22.77
C ASN A 300 -12.76 8.99 -23.56
N PRO A 301 -13.70 8.13 -23.13
CA PRO A 301 -14.91 7.87 -23.86
C PRO A 301 -15.94 8.99 -23.74
N ILE A 302 -16.81 9.07 -24.75
CA ILE A 302 -18.07 9.81 -24.67
C ILE A 302 -19.20 8.80 -24.61
N HIS A 303 -20.05 8.91 -23.60
CA HIS A 303 -21.21 8.04 -23.43
C HIS A 303 -22.51 8.82 -23.42
N ILE A 304 -23.55 8.29 -24.08
CA ILE A 304 -24.87 8.90 -24.17
C ILE A 304 -25.87 8.00 -23.46
N TYR A 305 -26.39 8.48 -22.34
CA TYR A 305 -27.42 7.80 -21.57
C TYR A 305 -28.81 7.99 -22.18
N ASP A 306 -29.69 7.00 -22.03
CA ASP A 306 -31.08 7.05 -22.50
C ASP A 306 -31.97 8.00 -21.69
N GLY A 307 -31.50 8.48 -20.53
CA GLY A 307 -32.23 9.37 -19.63
C GLY A 307 -33.28 8.66 -18.77
N SER A 308 -33.26 7.34 -18.70
CA SER A 308 -34.18 6.55 -17.86
C SER A 308 -33.92 6.76 -16.37
N ASN A 309 -32.69 7.10 -15.99
CA ASN A 309 -32.28 7.45 -14.64
C ASN A 309 -31.60 8.83 -14.63
N ASN A 310 -31.70 9.53 -13.51
CA ASN A 310 -31.04 10.82 -13.32
C ASN A 310 -29.56 10.68 -12.90
N SER A 311 -29.12 9.48 -12.50
CA SER A 311 -27.76 9.21 -12.07
C SER A 311 -27.36 7.77 -12.34
N TYR A 312 -26.06 7.57 -12.56
CA TYR A 312 -25.45 6.27 -12.80
C TYR A 312 -24.17 6.14 -11.98
N VAL A 313 -23.87 4.93 -11.50
CA VAL A 313 -22.56 4.63 -10.90
C VAL A 313 -21.64 4.24 -12.05
N VAL A 314 -20.70 5.11 -12.37
CA VAL A 314 -19.70 4.87 -13.41
C VAL A 314 -18.43 4.36 -12.76
N GLN A 315 -17.93 3.25 -13.28
CA GLN A 315 -16.70 2.61 -12.83
C GLN A 315 -15.64 2.66 -13.93
N LEU A 316 -14.41 3.00 -13.54
CA LEU A 316 -13.22 2.85 -14.36
C LEU A 316 -12.29 1.86 -13.69
N ILE A 317 -11.91 0.81 -14.41
CA ILE A 317 -10.76 -0.03 -14.11
C ILE A 317 -9.61 0.46 -14.97
N ALA A 318 -8.57 0.97 -14.34
CA ALA A 318 -7.33 1.38 -15.00
C ALA A 318 -6.24 0.35 -14.70
N SER A 319 -5.61 -0.21 -15.74
CA SER A 319 -4.63 -1.28 -15.60
C SER A 319 -3.30 -0.87 -16.23
N GLY A 320 -2.22 -1.11 -15.50
CA GLY A 320 -0.85 -1.11 -15.98
C GLY A 320 -0.40 -2.54 -16.31
N LEU A 321 0.92 -2.72 -16.49
CA LEU A 321 1.48 -4.03 -16.79
C LEU A 321 1.24 -5.03 -15.65
N CYS A 322 1.36 -4.59 -14.40
CA CYS A 322 1.44 -5.46 -13.22
C CYS A 322 0.37 -5.21 -12.16
N SER A 323 -0.43 -4.20 -12.33
CA SER A 323 -1.46 -3.83 -11.36
C SER A 323 -2.67 -3.24 -12.05
N SER A 324 -3.80 -3.27 -11.37
CA SER A 324 -5.01 -2.58 -11.77
C SER A 324 -5.65 -1.92 -10.56
N ASP A 325 -6.27 -0.79 -10.77
CA ASP A 325 -7.04 -0.08 -9.76
C ASP A 325 -8.42 0.26 -10.30
N THR A 326 -9.37 0.39 -9.40
CA THR A 326 -10.76 0.64 -9.74
C THR A 326 -11.26 1.89 -9.03
N ASN A 327 -11.81 2.82 -9.78
CA ASN A 327 -12.48 4.01 -9.25
C ASN A 327 -13.94 4.03 -9.70
N ALA A 328 -14.86 4.30 -8.76
CA ALA A 328 -16.27 4.44 -9.08
C ALA A 328 -16.81 5.76 -8.54
N ILE A 329 -17.54 6.49 -9.37
CA ILE A 329 -18.22 7.73 -8.99
C ILE A 329 -19.67 7.72 -9.45
N VAL A 330 -20.52 8.47 -8.74
CA VAL A 330 -21.89 8.72 -9.20
C VAL A 330 -21.86 9.87 -10.17
N VAL A 331 -22.28 9.62 -11.39
CA VAL A 331 -22.46 10.62 -12.46
C VAL A 331 -23.92 11.05 -12.46
N GLN A 332 -24.19 12.35 -12.40
CA GLN A 332 -25.53 12.93 -12.51
C GLN A 332 -25.75 13.42 -13.93
N LEU A 333 -26.85 13.01 -14.54
CA LEU A 333 -27.31 13.61 -15.80
C LEU A 333 -27.89 14.98 -15.50
N GLN A 334 -27.47 15.97 -16.27
CA GLN A 334 -28.03 17.31 -16.15
C GLN A 334 -29.22 17.45 -17.09
N PRO A 335 -30.44 17.75 -16.61
CA PRO A 335 -31.47 18.24 -17.52
C PRO A 335 -30.95 19.53 -18.16
N ASN A 336 -31.21 19.71 -19.48
CA ASN A 336 -30.77 20.85 -20.29
C ASN A 336 -31.23 22.20 -19.68
N SER A 337 -30.60 22.65 -18.60
CA SER A 337 -30.83 23.96 -18.01
C SER A 337 -29.47 24.60 -17.68
N ILE A 338 -29.38 25.89 -17.97
CA ILE A 338 -28.22 26.74 -17.72
C ILE A 338 -27.85 26.62 -16.23
N VAL A 339 -26.63 26.08 -15.93
CA VAL A 339 -26.16 25.91 -14.57
C VAL A 339 -25.51 27.21 -14.10
N GLU A 340 -26.17 27.91 -13.17
CA GLU A 340 -25.48 28.89 -12.35
C GLU A 340 -24.58 28.15 -11.33
N ALA A 341 -23.31 28.56 -11.23
CA ALA A 341 -22.31 27.98 -10.35
C ALA A 341 -22.67 28.21 -8.87
N SER A 342 -23.35 27.26 -8.22
CA SER A 342 -23.88 27.44 -6.86
C SER A 342 -23.05 26.75 -5.75
N PHE A 343 -22.06 25.92 -6.07
CA PHE A 343 -21.18 25.30 -5.07
C PHE A 343 -19.79 25.92 -4.99
N GLN A 344 -19.67 27.25 -5.10
CA GLN A 344 -18.44 27.92 -4.71
C GLN A 344 -18.28 27.77 -3.18
N ASN A 345 -17.08 27.31 -2.74
CA ASN A 345 -16.70 27.15 -1.33
C ASN A 345 -17.33 25.98 -0.55
N LEU A 346 -17.91 24.96 -1.22
CA LEU A 346 -18.29 23.73 -0.53
C LEU A 346 -17.01 23.00 -0.03
N GLN A 347 -16.94 22.76 1.27
CA GLN A 347 -15.81 22.08 1.93
C GLN A 347 -16.32 20.92 2.80
N VAL A 348 -15.51 19.86 2.88
CA VAL A 348 -15.71 18.70 3.75
C VAL A 348 -14.45 18.49 4.57
N PHE A 349 -14.57 18.56 5.89
CA PHE A 349 -13.44 18.44 6.80
C PHE A 349 -13.86 17.82 8.15
N PRO A 350 -12.92 17.30 8.96
CA PRO A 350 -11.50 17.13 8.66
C PRO A 350 -11.25 16.00 7.66
N ASN A 351 -10.06 15.96 7.08
CA ASN A 351 -9.57 14.85 6.29
C ASN A 351 -8.05 14.68 6.56
N PRO A 352 -7.62 13.63 7.24
CA PRO A 352 -8.38 12.46 7.74
C PRO A 352 -9.46 12.82 8.78
N ALA A 353 -10.49 11.97 8.88
CA ALA A 353 -11.62 12.11 9.78
C ALA A 353 -11.77 10.90 10.71
N ASN A 354 -12.05 11.14 11.99
CA ASN A 354 -12.22 10.07 12.96
C ASN A 354 -13.71 9.78 13.27
N THR A 355 -14.41 10.69 13.92
CA THR A 355 -15.80 10.45 14.38
C THR A 355 -16.83 11.21 13.58
N GLN A 356 -16.45 12.34 12.98
CA GLN A 356 -17.38 13.28 12.38
C GLN A 356 -16.79 13.99 11.18
N LEU A 357 -17.62 14.22 10.17
CA LEU A 357 -17.36 15.11 9.05
C LEU A 357 -18.21 16.36 9.18
N THR A 358 -17.64 17.51 8.93
CA THR A 358 -18.35 18.79 8.81
C THR A 358 -18.37 19.18 7.34
N ILE A 359 -19.57 19.56 6.87
CA ILE A 359 -19.80 20.03 5.51
C ILE A 359 -20.24 21.49 5.59
N THR A 360 -19.50 22.37 4.91
CA THR A 360 -19.81 23.82 4.86
C THR A 360 -19.97 24.30 3.43
N SER A 361 -20.90 25.22 3.23
CA SER A 361 -21.15 25.91 1.96
C SER A 361 -21.53 27.35 2.25
N ASP A 362 -21.14 28.29 1.41
CA ASP A 362 -21.42 29.72 1.59
C ASP A 362 -22.90 30.11 1.40
N ASN A 363 -23.67 29.21 0.81
CA ASN A 363 -25.10 29.45 0.55
C ASN A 363 -25.97 28.72 1.57
N SER A 364 -27.05 29.33 2.01
CA SER A 364 -28.09 28.73 2.87
C SER A 364 -28.93 27.66 2.17
N THR A 365 -28.45 27.12 1.05
CA THR A 365 -29.08 26.03 0.30
C THR A 365 -29.02 24.74 1.08
N LYS A 366 -30.11 24.00 1.06
CA LYS A 366 -30.16 22.65 1.60
C LYS A 366 -29.38 21.71 0.68
N ILE A 367 -28.56 20.87 1.29
CA ILE A 367 -27.73 19.89 0.57
C ILE A 367 -28.08 18.47 0.98
N ASP A 368 -28.06 17.57 0.02
CA ASP A 368 -28.04 16.13 0.23
C ASP A 368 -26.59 15.66 0.30
N VAL A 369 -26.29 14.84 1.29
CA VAL A 369 -24.94 14.27 1.47
C VAL A 369 -25.03 12.77 1.45
N GLN A 370 -24.25 12.13 0.62
CA GLN A 370 -24.14 10.67 0.52
C GLN A 370 -22.67 10.25 0.71
N VAL A 371 -22.45 9.17 1.46
CA VAL A 371 -21.12 8.60 1.68
C VAL A 371 -21.10 7.19 1.14
N PHE A 372 -20.14 6.94 0.25
CA PHE A 372 -19.93 5.63 -0.36
C PHE A 372 -18.60 5.03 0.11
N SER A 373 -18.57 3.73 0.33
CA SER A 373 -17.34 2.97 0.55
C SER A 373 -16.50 2.90 -0.74
N SER A 374 -15.26 2.44 -0.63
CA SER A 374 -14.38 2.18 -1.77
C SER A 374 -14.94 1.18 -2.80
N THR A 375 -15.96 0.39 -2.39
CA THR A 375 -16.68 -0.55 -3.29
C THR A 375 -17.94 0.05 -3.91
N GLY A 376 -18.17 1.36 -3.76
CA GLY A 376 -19.36 2.06 -4.28
C GLY A 376 -20.65 1.82 -3.47
N LYS A 377 -20.59 1.13 -2.31
CA LYS A 377 -21.77 0.93 -1.46
C LYS A 377 -22.10 2.18 -0.69
N LEU A 378 -23.36 2.65 -0.75
CA LEU A 378 -23.86 3.73 0.10
C LEU A 378 -23.84 3.27 1.58
N VAL A 379 -23.12 4.00 2.43
CA VAL A 379 -22.95 3.68 3.86
C VAL A 379 -23.57 4.70 4.79
N LYS A 380 -23.73 5.96 4.36
CA LYS A 380 -24.38 7.04 5.11
C LYS A 380 -25.06 8.01 4.15
N GLN A 381 -26.13 8.67 4.63
CA GLN A 381 -26.75 9.76 3.89
C GLN A 381 -27.41 10.77 4.84
N LEU A 382 -27.46 12.04 4.42
CA LEU A 382 -28.26 13.11 4.99
C LEU A 382 -29.07 13.76 3.88
N HIS A 383 -30.33 14.03 4.14
CA HIS A 383 -31.21 14.69 3.18
C HIS A 383 -31.53 16.13 3.60
N GLN A 384 -31.51 17.05 2.64
CA GLN A 384 -31.97 18.43 2.79
C GLN A 384 -31.38 19.15 4.01
N SER A 385 -30.09 18.90 4.32
CA SER A 385 -29.42 19.51 5.48
C SER A 385 -28.94 20.93 5.16
N GLN A 386 -29.08 21.84 6.15
CA GLN A 386 -28.56 23.22 6.02
C GLN A 386 -27.07 23.26 6.38
N SER A 387 -26.32 24.12 5.70
CA SER A 387 -24.91 24.38 6.00
C SER A 387 -24.80 25.36 7.21
N PRO A 388 -23.84 25.12 8.15
CA PRO A 388 -22.98 23.96 8.28
C PRO A 388 -23.76 22.71 8.76
N THR A 389 -23.44 21.54 8.24
CA THR A 389 -24.01 20.27 8.70
C THR A 389 -22.92 19.29 9.09
N SER A 390 -23.25 18.37 9.97
CA SER A 390 -22.32 17.37 10.49
C SER A 390 -22.85 15.96 10.28
N LEU A 391 -21.96 15.06 9.85
CA LEU A 391 -22.24 13.67 9.64
C LEU A 391 -21.38 12.80 10.56
N ASN A 392 -22.02 12.02 11.44
CA ASN A 392 -21.32 11.05 12.28
C ASN A 392 -20.88 9.86 11.44
N ILE A 393 -19.56 9.59 11.44
CA ILE A 393 -18.90 8.49 10.74
C ILE A 393 -18.18 7.53 11.69
N GLU A 394 -18.37 7.66 12.99
CA GLU A 394 -17.71 6.87 14.04
C GLU A 394 -17.80 5.35 13.78
N ASN A 395 -18.97 4.89 13.33
CA ASN A 395 -19.25 3.47 13.08
C ASN A 395 -18.80 2.98 11.68
N LEU A 396 -18.12 3.81 10.90
CA LEU A 396 -17.51 3.36 9.64
C LEU A 396 -16.14 2.75 9.91
N ALA A 397 -15.80 1.71 9.15
CA ALA A 397 -14.47 1.10 9.23
C ALA A 397 -13.38 2.09 8.74
N THR A 398 -12.17 1.95 9.25
CA THR A 398 -11.01 2.67 8.73
C THR A 398 -10.84 2.43 7.24
N GLY A 399 -10.61 3.47 6.45
CA GLY A 399 -10.44 3.36 5.01
C GLY A 399 -10.90 4.59 4.23
N MET A 400 -10.82 4.49 2.90
CA MET A 400 -11.21 5.56 1.98
C MET A 400 -12.71 5.54 1.70
N TYR A 401 -13.31 6.74 1.70
CA TYR A 401 -14.71 6.97 1.38
C TYR A 401 -14.86 8.12 0.39
N GLN A 402 -15.96 8.08 -0.35
CA GLN A 402 -16.39 9.19 -1.21
C GLN A 402 -17.58 9.88 -0.56
N VAL A 403 -17.49 11.19 -0.39
CA VAL A 403 -18.59 12.04 0.09
C VAL A 403 -19.12 12.86 -1.07
N VAL A 404 -20.34 12.61 -1.42
CA VAL A 404 -21.07 13.28 -2.51
C VAL A 404 -22.06 14.27 -1.91
N CYS A 405 -21.89 15.54 -2.23
CA CYS A 405 -22.79 16.60 -1.79
C CYS A 405 -23.56 17.15 -3.00
N SER A 406 -24.89 17.26 -2.90
CA SER A 406 -25.77 17.75 -3.97
C SER A 406 -26.83 18.70 -3.44
N ASP A 407 -27.19 19.74 -4.20
CA ASP A 407 -28.32 20.63 -3.93
C ASP A 407 -29.53 20.34 -4.82
N GLY A 408 -29.51 19.20 -5.54
CA GLY A 408 -30.51 18.79 -6.51
C GLY A 408 -30.25 19.34 -7.91
N ARG A 409 -29.30 20.27 -8.09
CA ARG A 409 -28.89 20.83 -9.39
C ARG A 409 -27.39 20.64 -9.64
N ASN A 410 -26.60 20.78 -8.59
CA ASN A 410 -25.15 20.66 -8.65
C ASN A 410 -24.66 19.56 -7.70
N GLN A 411 -23.51 19.01 -8.01
CA GLN A 411 -22.87 17.97 -7.20
C GLN A 411 -21.37 18.19 -7.10
N LYS A 412 -20.81 17.92 -5.93
CA LYS A 412 -19.36 17.89 -5.69
C LYS A 412 -18.99 16.66 -4.87
N THR A 413 -17.91 15.99 -5.28
CA THR A 413 -17.42 14.78 -4.61
C THR A 413 -16.09 15.06 -3.93
N PHE A 414 -15.94 14.54 -2.72
CA PHE A 414 -14.73 14.62 -1.91
C PHE A 414 -14.27 13.21 -1.56
N ARG A 415 -12.97 12.98 -1.57
CA ARG A 415 -12.36 11.78 -0.98
C ARG A 415 -11.97 12.08 0.45
N ILE A 416 -12.33 11.22 1.37
CA ILE A 416 -11.94 11.30 2.77
C ILE A 416 -11.29 10.00 3.22
N LEU A 417 -10.30 10.14 4.09
CA LEU A 417 -9.72 9.04 4.84
C LEU A 417 -10.41 8.98 6.20
N LYS A 418 -10.99 7.84 6.57
CA LYS A 418 -11.49 7.53 7.90
C LYS A 418 -10.39 6.81 8.67
N ASP A 419 -9.95 7.42 9.78
CA ASP A 419 -8.99 6.84 10.73
C ASP A 419 -9.68 5.87 11.70
#